data_9de282c3d5b62edb620705b9348397c2
#
_entry.id   9de282c3d5b62edb620705b9348397c2
#
_cell.length_a   1.000
_cell.length_b   1.000
_cell.length_c   1.000
_cell.angle_alpha   90.00
_cell.angle_beta   90.00
_cell.angle_gamma   90.00
#
_symmetry.space_group_name_H-M   'P 1'
#
loop_
_entity.id
_entity.type
_entity.pdbx_description
1 polymer ?
#
loop_
_entity_poly.entity_id
_entity_poly.type
_entity_poly.pdbx_seq_one_letter_code
_entity_poly.pdbx_strand_id
1 'polypeptide(L)'
;MIVDYQVQTLNGPKTLKVEIQIRTMGMNFWSTIEHSLQYKYKQNIPEHIREKLSNAADAIEVLDREMSEVRSEIMDAQNSRQIQANIVTEILMTIQNLYEVASRRDVAKIQSEFYEVYKEDNLEKLIRFHKNLDIIAEGYKAQRIEFKV
;
A
#
# COMPACT_ATOMS: atom_id res chain seq x y z
N MET A 1 17.34 -11.12 -17.14
CA MET A 1 16.52 -11.00 -18.35
C MET A 1 17.41 -10.45 -19.46
N ILE A 2 17.44 -11.09 -20.63
CA ILE A 2 18.22 -10.62 -21.79
C ILE A 2 17.23 -10.00 -22.76
N VAL A 3 17.52 -8.78 -23.19
CA VAL A 3 16.72 -8.02 -24.17
C VAL A 3 17.58 -7.58 -25.35
N ASP A 4 16.99 -7.52 -26.53
CA ASP A 4 17.64 -6.97 -27.70
C ASP A 4 17.36 -5.45 -27.74
N TYR A 5 18.43 -4.65 -27.74
CA TYR A 5 18.39 -3.20 -27.78
C TYR A 5 19.04 -2.67 -29.03
N GLN A 6 18.33 -1.82 -29.76
CA GLN A 6 18.86 -1.20 -30.97
C GLN A 6 19.57 0.12 -30.66
N VAL A 7 20.84 0.23 -31.07
CA VAL A 7 21.62 1.47 -30.98
C VAL A 7 21.93 1.98 -32.37
N GLN A 8 21.84 3.28 -32.57
CA GLN A 8 22.29 3.94 -33.79
C GLN A 8 23.81 4.12 -33.74
N THR A 9 24.50 3.63 -34.75
CA THR A 9 25.94 3.80 -34.89
C THR A 9 26.26 4.53 -36.21
N LEU A 10 27.50 4.99 -36.35
CA LEU A 10 27.96 5.63 -37.60
C LEU A 10 27.82 4.72 -38.83
N ASN A 11 27.77 3.40 -38.62
CA ASN A 11 27.64 2.39 -39.70
C ASN A 11 26.18 1.86 -39.80
N GLY A 12 25.20 2.55 -39.23
CA GLY A 12 23.79 2.16 -39.21
C GLY A 12 23.33 1.54 -37.88
N PRO A 13 22.08 1.08 -37.82
CA PRO A 13 21.51 0.49 -36.58
C PRO A 13 22.19 -0.85 -36.29
N LYS A 14 22.54 -1.05 -35.00
CA LYS A 14 23.11 -2.30 -34.48
C LYS A 14 22.28 -2.81 -33.33
N THR A 15 21.93 -4.10 -33.34
CA THR A 15 21.27 -4.77 -32.25
C THR A 15 22.31 -5.29 -31.26
N LEU A 16 22.18 -4.92 -29.99
CA LEU A 16 22.99 -5.39 -28.88
C LEU A 16 22.12 -6.21 -27.92
N LYS A 17 22.68 -7.30 -27.40
CA LYS A 17 22.06 -8.03 -26.30
C LYS A 17 22.45 -7.36 -24.99
N VAL A 18 21.44 -6.91 -24.24
CA VAL A 18 21.60 -6.25 -22.95
C VAL A 18 21.01 -7.16 -21.87
N GLU A 19 21.78 -7.44 -20.83
CA GLU A 19 21.30 -8.16 -19.66
C GLU A 19 20.81 -7.16 -18.61
N ILE A 20 19.53 -7.29 -18.24
CA ILE A 20 18.93 -6.54 -17.12
C ILE A 20 18.85 -7.47 -15.92
N GLN A 21 19.54 -7.10 -14.83
CA GLN A 21 19.53 -7.82 -13.57
C GLN A 21 18.75 -7.01 -12.53
N ILE A 22 17.65 -7.58 -12.05
CA ILE A 22 16.86 -7.01 -10.95
C ILE A 22 17.22 -7.79 -9.70
N ARG A 23 17.74 -7.10 -8.69
CA ARG A 23 18.20 -7.70 -7.44
C ARG A 23 17.73 -6.88 -6.25
N THR A 24 17.49 -7.54 -5.12
CA THR A 24 17.35 -6.87 -3.84
C THR A 24 18.70 -6.33 -3.37
N MET A 25 18.70 -5.49 -2.34
CA MET A 25 19.93 -5.03 -1.71
C MET A 25 20.76 -6.18 -1.12
N GLY A 26 20.08 -7.14 -0.48
CA GLY A 26 20.71 -8.34 0.08
C GLY A 26 21.37 -9.21 -0.99
N MET A 27 20.64 -9.51 -2.07
CA MET A 27 21.18 -10.28 -3.21
C MET A 27 22.33 -9.55 -3.90
N ASN A 28 22.28 -8.21 -4.01
CA ASN A 28 23.36 -7.44 -4.61
C ASN A 28 24.64 -7.48 -3.76
N PHE A 29 24.49 -7.36 -2.44
CA PHE A 29 25.58 -7.47 -1.49
C PHE A 29 26.22 -8.86 -1.57
N TRP A 30 25.43 -9.94 -1.49
CA TRP A 30 25.90 -11.32 -1.59
C TRP A 30 26.63 -11.59 -2.91
N SER A 31 26.03 -11.20 -4.03
CA SER A 31 26.63 -11.39 -5.36
C SER A 31 27.97 -10.68 -5.52
N THR A 32 28.16 -9.52 -4.89
CA THR A 32 29.43 -8.79 -4.89
C THR A 32 30.52 -9.58 -4.15
N ILE A 33 30.17 -10.17 -3.00
CA ILE A 33 31.08 -10.99 -2.21
C ILE A 33 31.43 -12.27 -2.99
N GLU A 34 30.42 -12.98 -3.48
CA GLU A 34 30.62 -14.22 -4.26
C GLU A 34 31.55 -13.97 -5.44
N HIS A 35 31.28 -12.95 -6.23
CA HIS A 35 32.10 -12.60 -7.39
C HIS A 35 33.55 -12.26 -6.99
N SER A 36 33.75 -11.51 -5.91
CA SER A 36 35.07 -11.18 -5.37
C SER A 36 35.85 -12.43 -4.93
N LEU A 37 35.16 -13.38 -4.28
CA LEU A 37 35.76 -14.65 -3.85
C LEU A 37 36.10 -15.55 -5.04
N GLN A 38 35.21 -15.67 -6.01
CA GLN A 38 35.44 -16.41 -7.25
C GLN A 38 36.68 -15.89 -7.99
N TYR A 39 36.81 -14.56 -8.11
CA TYR A 39 37.99 -13.93 -8.74
C TYR A 39 39.27 -14.20 -7.95
N LYS A 40 39.25 -14.04 -6.61
CA LYS A 40 40.39 -14.24 -5.74
C LYS A 40 40.91 -15.67 -5.72
N TYR A 41 40.00 -16.66 -5.72
CA TYR A 41 40.33 -18.08 -5.65
C TYR A 41 40.41 -18.75 -7.02
N LYS A 42 40.31 -18.02 -8.12
CA LYS A 42 40.39 -18.55 -9.49
C LYS A 42 39.55 -19.80 -9.71
N GLN A 43 38.31 -19.79 -9.21
CA GLN A 43 37.33 -20.89 -9.23
C GLN A 43 37.64 -22.09 -8.33
N ASN A 44 38.73 -22.08 -7.58
CA ASN A 44 39.08 -23.14 -6.61
C ASN A 44 38.62 -22.77 -5.18
N ILE A 45 37.34 -22.46 -5.00
CA ILE A 45 36.79 -22.15 -3.69
C ILE A 45 36.67 -23.46 -2.90
N PRO A 46 37.25 -23.58 -1.66
CA PRO A 46 37.09 -24.72 -0.81
C PRO A 46 35.60 -25.04 -0.54
N GLU A 47 35.27 -26.35 -0.48
CA GLU A 47 33.87 -26.81 -0.34
C GLU A 47 33.16 -26.21 0.87
N HIS A 48 33.83 -26.16 2.01
CA HIS A 48 33.25 -25.56 3.24
C HIS A 48 32.94 -24.05 3.13
N ILE A 49 33.66 -23.34 2.24
CA ILE A 49 33.36 -21.90 1.94
C ILE A 49 32.18 -21.81 0.98
N ARG A 50 32.10 -22.72 0.00
CA ARG A 50 30.96 -22.75 -0.95
C ARG A 50 29.66 -23.04 -0.22
N GLU A 51 29.67 -24.02 0.72
CA GLU A 51 28.52 -24.32 1.56
C GLU A 51 28.07 -23.10 2.40
N LYS A 52 29.03 -22.40 3.01
CA LYS A 52 28.70 -21.13 3.74
C LYS A 52 28.13 -20.04 2.86
N LEU A 53 28.61 -19.91 1.63
CA LEU A 53 28.07 -18.96 0.67
C LEU A 53 26.64 -19.32 0.25
N SER A 54 26.37 -20.61 0.04
CA SER A 54 25.02 -21.09 -0.24
C SER A 54 24.06 -20.78 0.92
N ASN A 55 24.44 -21.14 2.14
CA ASN A 55 23.65 -20.87 3.34
C ASN A 55 23.40 -19.38 3.55
N ALA A 56 24.36 -18.54 3.20
CA ALA A 56 24.20 -17.07 3.25
C ALA A 56 23.21 -16.57 2.19
N ALA A 57 23.23 -17.16 0.98
CA ALA A 57 22.24 -16.83 -0.07
C ALA A 57 20.82 -17.18 0.39
N ASP A 58 20.61 -18.37 0.95
CA ASP A 58 19.32 -18.83 1.46
C ASP A 58 18.82 -17.93 2.61
N ALA A 59 19.72 -17.50 3.51
CA ALA A 59 19.37 -16.57 4.58
C ALA A 59 18.94 -15.20 4.06
N ILE A 60 19.58 -14.70 3.01
CA ILE A 60 19.21 -13.44 2.36
C ILE A 60 17.84 -13.55 1.69
N GLU A 61 17.54 -14.67 1.04
CA GLU A 61 16.23 -14.92 0.42
C GLU A 61 15.11 -14.89 1.47
N VAL A 62 15.33 -15.54 2.61
CA VAL A 62 14.39 -15.50 3.74
C VAL A 62 14.20 -14.07 4.23
N LEU A 63 15.30 -13.34 4.46
CA LEU A 63 15.24 -11.94 4.91
C LEU A 63 14.48 -11.06 3.94
N ASP A 64 14.73 -11.16 2.65
CA ASP A 64 14.05 -10.37 1.61
C ASP A 64 12.55 -10.65 1.59
N ARG A 65 12.13 -11.90 1.78
CA ARG A 65 10.72 -12.28 1.90
C ARG A 65 10.06 -11.65 3.13
N GLU A 66 10.66 -11.83 4.31
CA GLU A 66 10.14 -11.25 5.56
C GLU A 66 10.01 -9.73 5.48
N MET A 67 11.01 -9.05 4.90
CA MET A 67 10.95 -7.59 4.70
C MET A 67 9.87 -7.17 3.71
N SER A 68 9.59 -7.99 2.69
CA SER A 68 8.49 -7.76 1.76
C SER A 68 7.12 -7.90 2.43
N GLU A 69 6.96 -8.90 3.29
CA GLU A 69 5.74 -9.12 4.08
C GLU A 69 5.49 -7.94 5.05
N VAL A 70 6.51 -7.56 5.82
CA VAL A 70 6.43 -6.38 6.72
C VAL A 70 6.03 -5.11 5.96
N ARG A 71 6.62 -4.89 4.78
CA ARG A 71 6.26 -3.75 3.94
C ARG A 71 4.79 -3.79 3.52
N SER A 72 4.30 -4.96 3.10
CA SER A 72 2.91 -5.13 2.69
C SER A 72 1.97 -4.83 3.86
N GLU A 73 2.22 -5.37 5.04
CA GLU A 73 1.42 -5.13 6.24
C GLU A 73 1.38 -3.65 6.64
N ILE A 74 2.53 -2.96 6.56
CA ILE A 74 2.59 -1.51 6.82
C ILE A 74 1.74 -0.74 5.81
N MET A 75 1.83 -1.07 4.51
CA MET A 75 1.05 -0.41 3.47
C MET A 75 -0.46 -0.64 3.66
N ASP A 76 -0.87 -1.85 4.02
CA ASP A 76 -2.27 -2.19 4.28
C ASP A 76 -2.81 -1.44 5.51
N ALA A 77 -2.01 -1.34 6.57
CA ALA A 77 -2.36 -0.56 7.75
C ALA A 77 -2.48 0.95 7.44
N GLN A 78 -1.59 1.50 6.61
CA GLN A 78 -1.66 2.90 6.18
C GLN A 78 -2.89 3.17 5.31
N ASN A 79 -3.20 2.27 4.37
CA ASN A 79 -4.38 2.37 3.51
C ASN A 79 -5.67 2.35 4.35
N SER A 80 -5.76 1.44 5.31
CA SER A 80 -6.91 1.34 6.22
C SER A 80 -7.13 2.64 7.01
N ARG A 81 -6.06 3.23 7.56
CA ARG A 81 -6.12 4.52 8.26
C ARG A 81 -6.55 5.67 7.35
N GLN A 82 -6.06 5.70 6.11
CA GLN A 82 -6.45 6.72 5.15
C GLN A 82 -7.93 6.62 4.77
N ILE A 83 -8.42 5.41 4.54
CA ILE A 83 -9.85 5.16 4.28
C ILE A 83 -10.70 5.61 5.47
N GLN A 84 -10.29 5.27 6.69
CA GLN A 84 -10.98 5.68 7.92
C GLN A 84 -11.04 7.20 8.04
N ALA A 85 -9.93 7.91 7.81
CA ALA A 85 -9.87 9.37 7.86
C ALA A 85 -10.79 10.03 6.82
N ASN A 86 -10.84 9.48 5.60
CA ASN A 86 -11.72 9.98 4.55
C ASN A 86 -13.18 9.80 4.93
N ILE A 87 -13.59 8.62 5.41
CA ILE A 87 -14.97 8.34 5.85
C ILE A 87 -15.38 9.26 7.00
N VAL A 88 -14.51 9.47 7.99
CA VAL A 88 -14.77 10.41 9.09
C VAL A 88 -15.01 11.82 8.57
N THR A 89 -14.21 12.26 7.61
CA THR A 89 -14.36 13.59 6.98
C THR A 89 -15.71 13.70 6.26
N GLU A 90 -16.10 12.69 5.49
CA GLU A 90 -17.39 12.65 4.77
C GLU A 90 -18.57 12.64 5.74
N ILE A 91 -18.51 11.85 6.82
CA ILE A 91 -19.52 11.85 7.89
C ILE A 91 -19.69 13.25 8.50
N LEU A 92 -18.57 13.90 8.86
CA LEU A 92 -18.60 15.24 9.45
C LEU A 92 -19.20 16.28 8.50
N MET A 93 -18.85 16.21 7.21
CA MET A 93 -19.44 17.09 6.17
C MET A 93 -20.95 16.85 6.02
N THR A 94 -21.38 15.58 6.02
CA THR A 94 -22.80 15.23 5.93
C THR A 94 -23.57 15.72 7.16
N ILE A 95 -23.02 15.53 8.37
CA ILE A 95 -23.62 16.07 9.59
C ILE A 95 -23.72 17.60 9.55
N GLN A 96 -22.68 18.27 9.07
CA GLN A 96 -22.69 19.74 8.90
C GLN A 96 -23.79 20.19 7.94
N ASN A 97 -23.95 19.52 6.81
CA ASN A 97 -25.00 19.82 5.85
C ASN A 97 -26.41 19.56 6.42
N LEU A 98 -26.56 18.61 7.32
CA LEU A 98 -27.85 18.32 7.98
C LEU A 98 -28.31 19.46 8.89
N TYR A 99 -27.43 20.32 9.41
CA TYR A 99 -27.85 21.51 10.17
C TYR A 99 -28.72 22.49 9.38
N GLU A 100 -28.64 22.45 8.04
CA GLU A 100 -29.44 23.32 7.17
C GLU A 100 -30.84 22.75 6.90
N VAL A 101 -31.05 21.46 7.05
CA VAL A 101 -32.26 20.74 6.60
C VAL A 101 -32.98 19.96 7.69
N ALA A 102 -32.30 19.59 8.77
CA ALA A 102 -32.84 18.78 9.85
C ALA A 102 -32.99 19.60 11.15
N SER A 103 -33.77 19.06 12.12
CA SER A 103 -33.90 19.70 13.42
C SER A 103 -32.59 19.61 14.21
N ARG A 104 -32.31 20.60 15.07
CA ARG A 104 -31.15 20.58 15.97
C ARG A 104 -31.11 19.34 16.85
N ARG A 105 -32.28 18.83 17.23
CA ARG A 105 -32.39 17.60 18.05
C ARG A 105 -31.95 16.36 17.31
N ASP A 106 -32.35 16.23 16.04
CA ASP A 106 -31.98 15.08 15.22
C ASP A 106 -30.49 15.08 14.89
N VAL A 107 -29.92 16.26 14.57
CA VAL A 107 -28.49 16.38 14.34
C VAL A 107 -27.68 16.04 15.60
N ALA A 108 -28.12 16.52 16.78
CA ALA A 108 -27.44 16.19 18.03
C ALA A 108 -27.46 14.67 18.32
N LYS A 109 -28.57 13.98 17.99
CA LYS A 109 -28.67 12.54 18.13
C LYS A 109 -27.68 11.82 17.19
N ILE A 110 -27.64 12.22 15.92
CA ILE A 110 -26.71 11.66 14.92
C ILE A 110 -25.24 11.88 15.35
N GLN A 111 -24.91 13.06 15.89
CA GLN A 111 -23.56 13.33 16.40
C GLN A 111 -23.21 12.45 17.58
N SER A 112 -24.13 12.19 18.50
CA SER A 112 -23.91 11.30 19.63
C SER A 112 -23.68 9.86 19.16
N GLU A 113 -24.48 9.38 18.22
CA GLU A 113 -24.31 8.03 17.62
C GLU A 113 -22.96 7.92 16.87
N PHE A 114 -22.57 8.94 16.11
CA PHE A 114 -21.27 8.99 15.45
C PHE A 114 -20.13 8.90 16.46
N TYR A 115 -20.20 9.66 17.55
CA TYR A 115 -19.16 9.66 18.57
C TYR A 115 -18.94 8.27 19.19
N GLU A 116 -20.02 7.53 19.48
CA GLU A 116 -19.93 6.16 20.00
C GLU A 116 -19.30 5.20 18.96
N VAL A 117 -19.71 5.30 17.69
CA VAL A 117 -19.13 4.47 16.61
C VAL A 117 -17.65 4.80 16.38
N TYR A 118 -17.29 6.07 16.41
CA TYR A 118 -15.90 6.52 16.23
C TYR A 118 -14.98 6.04 17.35
N LYS A 119 -15.47 6.03 18.59
CA LYS A 119 -14.73 5.58 19.77
C LYS A 119 -14.39 4.08 19.75
N GLU A 120 -15.17 3.29 19.04
CA GLU A 120 -14.91 1.85 18.89
C GLU A 120 -13.75 1.52 17.95
N ASP A 121 -13.22 2.50 17.21
CA ASP A 121 -12.10 2.37 16.25
C ASP A 121 -12.27 1.21 15.26
N ASN A 122 -13.50 1.01 14.77
CA ASN A 122 -13.87 -0.08 13.87
C ASN A 122 -14.31 0.46 12.51
N LEU A 123 -13.49 0.19 11.49
CA LEU A 123 -13.71 0.68 10.13
C LEU A 123 -15.04 0.18 9.52
N GLU A 124 -15.42 -1.08 9.75
CA GLU A 124 -16.67 -1.63 9.20
C GLU A 124 -17.90 -0.94 9.78
N LYS A 125 -17.87 -0.63 11.10
CA LYS A 125 -18.94 0.11 11.77
C LYS A 125 -19.03 1.54 11.24
N LEU A 126 -17.89 2.19 11.02
CA LEU A 126 -17.84 3.52 10.40
C LEU A 126 -18.42 3.53 8.98
N ILE A 127 -18.06 2.56 8.14
CA ILE A 127 -18.61 2.42 6.79
C ILE A 127 -20.13 2.21 6.83
N ARG A 128 -20.61 1.37 7.75
CA ARG A 128 -22.05 1.13 7.92
C ARG A 128 -22.77 2.37 8.40
N PHE A 129 -22.21 3.09 9.35
CA PHE A 129 -22.76 4.35 9.84
C PHE A 129 -22.83 5.40 8.72
N HIS A 130 -21.75 5.56 7.94
CA HIS A 130 -21.70 6.49 6.80
C HIS A 130 -22.83 6.20 5.79
N LYS A 131 -23.00 4.94 5.37
CA LYS A 131 -24.06 4.55 4.44
C LYS A 131 -25.46 4.85 4.99
N ASN A 132 -25.70 4.61 6.28
CA ASN A 132 -26.97 4.92 6.91
C ASN A 132 -27.20 6.44 6.99
N LEU A 133 -26.16 7.20 7.28
CA LEU A 133 -26.21 8.65 7.35
C LEU A 133 -26.55 9.28 5.99
N ASP A 134 -26.00 8.73 4.90
CA ASP A 134 -26.31 9.20 3.53
C ASP A 134 -27.80 9.00 3.21
N ILE A 135 -28.36 7.84 3.56
CA ILE A 135 -29.80 7.57 3.39
C ILE A 135 -30.66 8.58 4.17
N ILE A 136 -30.29 8.85 5.41
CA ILE A 136 -30.97 9.82 6.27
C ILE A 136 -30.88 11.24 5.63
N ALA A 137 -29.70 11.62 5.19
CA ALA A 137 -29.47 12.94 4.59
C ALA A 137 -30.27 13.14 3.29
N GLU A 138 -30.36 12.10 2.46
CA GLU A 138 -31.20 12.11 1.26
C GLU A 138 -32.68 12.27 1.61
N GLY A 139 -33.18 11.58 2.64
CA GLY A 139 -34.54 11.71 3.13
C GLY A 139 -34.89 13.15 3.56
N TYR A 140 -34.00 13.82 4.31
CA TYR A 140 -34.22 15.22 4.69
C TYR A 140 -34.17 16.18 3.50
N LYS A 141 -33.33 15.94 2.51
CA LYS A 141 -33.27 16.73 1.28
C LYS A 141 -34.57 16.60 0.46
N ALA A 142 -35.10 15.38 0.32
CA ALA A 142 -36.33 15.10 -0.42
C ALA A 142 -37.54 15.81 0.24
N GLN A 143 -37.69 15.73 1.56
CA GLN A 143 -38.76 16.41 2.28
C GLN A 143 -38.74 17.94 2.09
N ARG A 144 -37.55 18.56 2.05
CA ARG A 144 -37.43 20.01 1.84
C ARG A 144 -37.87 20.46 0.44
N ILE A 145 -37.75 19.60 -0.56
CA ILE A 145 -38.19 19.89 -1.94
C ILE A 145 -39.73 19.93 -2.02
N GLU A 146 -40.42 19.00 -1.33
CA GLU A 146 -41.88 18.95 -1.32
C GLU A 146 -42.53 20.13 -0.63
N PHE A 147 -41.86 20.76 0.35
CA PHE A 147 -42.36 21.94 1.04
C PHE A 147 -42.12 23.28 0.29
N LYS A 148 -41.41 23.29 -0.84
CA LYS A 148 -41.11 24.47 -1.65
C LYS A 148 -41.99 24.62 -2.91
N VAL A 149 -42.91 23.71 -3.13
CA VAL A 149 -43.94 23.77 -4.18
C VAL A 149 -45.27 24.19 -3.56
#